data_2d500615159240b3888d5b65ff28d1de
#
_entry.id   2d500615159240b3888d5b65ff28d1de
#
_cell.length_a   1.000
_cell.length_b   1.000
_cell.length_c   1.000
_cell.angle_alpha   90.00
_cell.angle_beta   90.00
_cell.angle_gamma   90.00
#
_symmetry.space_group_name_H-M   'P 1'
#
loop_
_entity.id
_entity.type
_entity.pdbx_description
1 polymer ?
#
loop_
_entity_poly.entity_id
_entity_poly.type
_entity_poly.pdbx_seq_one_letter_code
_entity_poly.pdbx_strand_id
1 'polypeptide(L)'
;WSACYYIYELTMDGRTQTGIVGCSSIDDYETGVIKKHENTRADKEMDRIRHVDACSAQTGPIFLAYRSNETINEIVAMVKRDEMPIYNFVAEDGIRHQVWKIGDPGRIQILEEAFSKIPNTYIADGHHRAASAVKVGQGRRNQHPDYTGNEEFNYFLSVLFPDDELYIMDYNRTVKDLNGHTKKEFMEKVEENFQVDFVGKTPFAPMKKNTFGMYIDNNWYCLTAKDSIKNEDPVKGLDVSILQDYLLNLINYSLTY
;
A
#
# COMPACT_ATOMS: atom_id res chain seq x y z
N TRP A 1 2.65 -21.16 -24.69
CA TRP A 1 2.36 -20.50 -23.40
C TRP A 1 0.87 -20.26 -23.33
N SER A 2 0.19 -20.68 -22.28
CA SER A 2 -1.21 -20.36 -22.01
C SER A 2 -1.28 -19.23 -20.99
N ALA A 3 -2.25 -18.32 -21.16
CA ALA A 3 -2.56 -17.29 -20.19
C ALA A 3 -2.86 -17.92 -18.82
N CYS A 4 -2.36 -17.34 -17.75
CA CYS A 4 -2.60 -17.80 -16.37
C CYS A 4 -2.45 -16.65 -15.38
N TYR A 5 -3.10 -16.81 -14.24
CA TYR A 5 -2.86 -15.98 -13.05
C TYR A 5 -2.08 -16.78 -12.01
N TYR A 6 -1.59 -16.08 -10.99
CA TYR A 6 -0.97 -16.73 -9.85
C TYR A 6 -1.59 -16.22 -8.56
N ILE A 7 -1.60 -17.06 -7.54
CA ILE A 7 -1.84 -16.64 -6.17
C ILE A 7 -0.47 -16.43 -5.53
N TYR A 8 -0.28 -15.31 -4.88
CA TYR A 8 0.91 -15.01 -4.09
C TYR A 8 0.52 -14.77 -2.64
N GLU A 9 1.09 -15.55 -1.75
CA GLU A 9 0.80 -15.50 -0.33
C GLU A 9 2.07 -15.23 0.46
N LEU A 10 1.95 -14.30 1.40
CA LEU A 10 2.98 -13.88 2.34
C LEU A 10 2.51 -14.17 3.75
N THR A 11 3.38 -14.83 4.57
CA THR A 11 3.11 -15.00 6.00
C THR A 11 4.25 -14.39 6.81
N MET A 12 3.93 -13.42 7.66
CA MET A 12 4.84 -12.71 8.56
C MET A 12 4.22 -12.69 9.96
N ASP A 13 4.95 -13.13 10.98
CA ASP A 13 4.53 -13.16 12.39
C ASP A 13 3.15 -13.81 12.61
N GLY A 14 2.87 -14.90 11.88
CA GLY A 14 1.61 -15.62 11.95
C GLY A 14 0.43 -14.98 11.21
N ARG A 15 0.64 -13.79 10.61
CA ARG A 15 -0.35 -13.13 9.76
C ARG A 15 -0.08 -13.46 8.29
N THR A 16 -1.12 -13.83 7.59
CA THR A 16 -1.07 -14.18 6.16
C THR A 16 -1.82 -13.13 5.33
N GLN A 17 -1.24 -12.77 4.18
CA GLN A 17 -1.85 -11.95 3.13
C GLN A 17 -1.79 -12.70 1.82
N THR A 18 -2.92 -12.77 1.11
CA THR A 18 -3.03 -13.51 -0.16
C THR A 18 -3.51 -12.58 -1.27
N GLY A 19 -2.77 -12.50 -2.36
CA GLY A 19 -3.10 -11.66 -3.51
C GLY A 19 -3.08 -12.43 -4.82
N ILE A 20 -3.74 -11.87 -5.84
CA ILE A 20 -3.73 -12.37 -7.22
C ILE A 20 -2.64 -11.63 -7.99
N VAL A 21 -1.74 -12.37 -8.63
CA VAL A 21 -0.73 -11.84 -9.56
C VAL A 21 -1.26 -11.87 -10.97
N GLY A 22 -1.22 -10.72 -11.62
CA GLY A 22 -1.64 -10.55 -12.99
C GLY A 22 -1.06 -9.30 -13.63
N CYS A 23 -1.38 -9.10 -14.90
CA CYS A 23 -0.99 -7.91 -15.65
C CYS A 23 -2.14 -6.91 -15.63
N SER A 24 -1.90 -5.70 -15.14
CA SER A 24 -2.85 -4.59 -15.12
C SER A 24 -2.61 -3.68 -16.33
N SER A 25 -3.68 -3.15 -16.93
CA SER A 25 -3.60 -2.29 -18.11
C SER A 25 -3.05 -0.91 -17.78
N ILE A 26 -2.20 -0.37 -18.66
CA ILE A 26 -1.78 1.04 -18.59
C ILE A 26 -2.96 1.99 -18.85
N ASP A 27 -3.97 1.57 -19.62
CA ASP A 27 -5.16 2.39 -19.88
C ASP A 27 -6.01 2.54 -18.63
N ASP A 28 -6.12 1.51 -17.79
CA ASP A 28 -6.81 1.59 -16.48
C ASP A 28 -6.12 2.57 -15.52
N TYR A 29 -4.80 2.68 -15.62
CA TYR A 29 -4.05 3.68 -14.87
C TYR A 29 -4.34 5.10 -15.38
N GLU A 30 -4.44 5.31 -16.68
CA GLU A 30 -4.69 6.62 -17.31
C GLU A 30 -6.13 7.09 -17.12
N THR A 31 -7.09 6.19 -17.30
CA THR A 31 -8.52 6.49 -17.13
C THR A 31 -8.96 6.61 -15.67
N GLY A 32 -8.06 6.25 -14.74
CA GLY A 32 -8.32 6.34 -13.31
C GLY A 32 -9.20 5.22 -12.75
N VAL A 33 -9.28 4.09 -13.42
CA VAL A 33 -9.76 2.82 -12.83
C VAL A 33 -8.79 2.40 -11.74
N ILE A 34 -7.48 2.54 -11.98
CA ILE A 34 -6.44 2.37 -10.96
C ILE A 34 -6.21 3.71 -10.29
N LYS A 35 -6.62 3.84 -9.02
CA LYS A 35 -6.55 5.07 -8.24
C LYS A 35 -5.16 5.29 -7.67
N LYS A 36 -4.72 6.54 -7.71
CA LYS A 36 -3.44 7.03 -7.19
C LYS A 36 -3.69 7.96 -6.01
N HIS A 37 -2.81 7.96 -5.03
CA HIS A 37 -2.86 8.88 -3.88
C HIS A 37 -1.54 9.66 -3.67
N GLU A 38 -0.51 9.37 -4.48
CA GLU A 38 0.75 10.09 -4.47
C GLU A 38 1.08 10.69 -5.84
N ASN A 39 1.70 11.87 -5.82
CA ASN A 39 2.35 12.45 -6.99
C ASN A 39 3.77 11.90 -7.09
N THR A 40 4.14 11.45 -8.29
CA THR A 40 5.47 10.92 -8.53
C THR A 40 6.48 12.04 -8.78
N ARG A 41 7.72 11.85 -8.31
CA ARG A 41 8.82 12.79 -8.55
C ARG A 41 9.51 12.48 -9.88
N ALA A 42 9.70 13.51 -10.71
CA ALA A 42 10.25 13.36 -12.06
C ALA A 42 11.65 12.72 -12.09
N ASP A 43 12.52 13.05 -11.12
CA ASP A 43 13.87 12.49 -11.01
C ASP A 43 13.85 10.97 -10.77
N LYS A 44 13.04 10.50 -9.83
CA LYS A 44 12.87 9.08 -9.53
C LYS A 44 12.18 8.31 -10.66
N GLU A 45 11.23 8.95 -11.33
CA GLU A 45 10.55 8.37 -12.49
C GLU A 45 11.53 8.12 -13.65
N MET A 46 12.36 9.10 -13.99
CA MET A 46 13.33 8.96 -15.10
C MET A 46 14.31 7.82 -14.90
N ASP A 47 14.78 7.60 -13.69
CA ASP A 47 15.64 6.44 -13.37
C ASP A 47 14.91 5.11 -13.62
N ARG A 48 13.67 5.00 -13.16
CA ARG A 48 12.83 3.80 -13.37
C ARG A 48 12.45 3.58 -14.82
N ILE A 49 12.14 4.64 -15.57
CA ILE A 49 11.85 4.56 -17.02
C ILE A 49 13.05 3.96 -17.75
N ARG A 50 14.26 4.49 -17.51
CA ARG A 50 15.49 3.97 -18.13
C ARG A 50 15.73 2.50 -17.79
N HIS A 51 15.46 2.12 -16.54
CA HIS A 51 15.60 0.73 -16.08
C HIS A 51 14.63 -0.22 -16.79
N VAL A 52 13.33 0.11 -16.79
CA VAL A 52 12.29 -0.71 -17.44
C VAL A 52 12.52 -0.81 -18.94
N ASP A 53 12.89 0.30 -19.58
CA ASP A 53 13.13 0.33 -21.02
C ASP A 53 14.37 -0.48 -21.42
N ALA A 54 15.49 -0.33 -20.68
CA ALA A 54 16.72 -1.06 -20.93
C ALA A 54 16.56 -2.59 -20.70
N CYS A 55 15.86 -3.00 -19.64
CA CYS A 55 15.60 -4.40 -19.35
C CYS A 55 14.52 -5.01 -20.24
N SER A 56 13.68 -4.18 -20.85
CA SER A 56 12.43 -4.60 -21.52
C SER A 56 11.57 -5.51 -20.63
N ALA A 57 11.63 -5.28 -19.32
CA ALA A 57 10.97 -6.11 -18.30
C ALA A 57 10.70 -5.30 -17.04
N GLN A 58 9.70 -5.74 -16.29
CA GLN A 58 9.39 -5.19 -14.97
C GLN A 58 10.02 -6.05 -13.88
N THR A 59 10.82 -5.42 -13.04
CA THR A 59 11.65 -6.10 -12.03
C THR A 59 10.97 -6.27 -10.67
N GLY A 60 9.74 -5.81 -10.53
CA GLY A 60 8.97 -5.99 -9.30
C GLY A 60 7.52 -5.62 -9.51
N PRO A 61 6.59 -6.40 -8.95
CA PRO A 61 5.16 -6.15 -9.08
C PRO A 61 4.75 -4.87 -8.38
N ILE A 62 3.68 -4.27 -8.87
CA ILE A 62 3.01 -3.14 -8.24
C ILE A 62 1.97 -3.68 -7.28
N PHE A 63 1.94 -3.17 -6.07
CA PHE A 63 0.96 -3.57 -5.07
C PHE A 63 -0.33 -2.78 -5.27
N LEU A 64 -1.38 -3.47 -5.67
CA LEU A 64 -2.73 -2.93 -5.80
C LEU A 64 -3.64 -3.49 -4.71
N ALA A 65 -4.59 -2.68 -4.27
CA ALA A 65 -5.67 -3.09 -3.39
C ALA A 65 -7.00 -3.02 -4.13
N TYR A 66 -7.93 -3.91 -3.78
CA TYR A 66 -9.30 -3.89 -4.28
C TYR A 66 -10.30 -4.21 -3.17
N ARG A 67 -11.56 -3.82 -3.34
CA ARG A 67 -12.60 -4.22 -2.40
C ARG A 67 -12.85 -5.71 -2.49
N SER A 68 -12.73 -6.39 -1.35
CA SER A 68 -12.88 -7.84 -1.25
C SER A 68 -14.12 -8.35 -1.98
N ASN A 69 -13.98 -9.47 -2.69
CA ASN A 69 -15.01 -10.07 -3.51
C ASN A 69 -15.09 -11.57 -3.21
N GLU A 70 -16.26 -12.04 -2.82
CA GLU A 70 -16.49 -13.41 -2.39
C GLU A 70 -16.12 -14.44 -3.47
N THR A 71 -16.49 -14.18 -4.73
CA THR A 71 -16.18 -15.10 -5.84
C THR A 71 -14.66 -15.25 -6.05
N ILE A 72 -13.90 -14.16 -5.93
CA ILE A 72 -12.44 -14.21 -6.02
C ILE A 72 -11.86 -15.00 -4.84
N ASN A 73 -12.35 -14.73 -3.62
CA ASN A 73 -11.91 -15.40 -2.40
C ASN A 73 -12.17 -16.91 -2.46
N GLU A 74 -13.32 -17.32 -2.99
CA GLU A 74 -13.66 -18.74 -3.20
C GLU A 74 -12.70 -19.42 -4.19
N ILE A 75 -12.36 -18.78 -5.31
CA ILE A 75 -11.40 -19.34 -6.28
C ILE A 75 -10.02 -19.49 -5.63
N VAL A 76 -9.57 -18.47 -4.89
CA VAL A 76 -8.30 -18.52 -4.15
C VAL A 76 -8.28 -19.68 -3.17
N ALA A 77 -9.35 -19.84 -2.38
CA ALA A 77 -9.49 -20.92 -1.42
C ALA A 77 -9.50 -22.32 -2.08
N MET A 78 -10.22 -22.45 -3.20
CA MET A 78 -10.26 -23.71 -3.97
C MET A 78 -8.88 -24.08 -4.52
N VAL A 79 -8.16 -23.14 -5.14
CA VAL A 79 -6.85 -23.42 -5.72
C VAL A 79 -5.85 -23.79 -4.61
N LYS A 80 -5.82 -23.06 -3.51
CA LYS A 80 -4.94 -23.38 -2.36
C LYS A 80 -5.23 -24.74 -1.71
N ARG A 81 -6.49 -25.20 -1.75
CA ARG A 81 -6.88 -26.52 -1.25
C ARG A 81 -6.52 -27.65 -2.21
N ASP A 82 -6.76 -27.43 -3.50
CA ASP A 82 -6.73 -28.49 -4.51
C ASP A 82 -5.36 -28.65 -5.17
N GLU A 83 -4.51 -27.63 -5.11
CA GLU A 83 -3.24 -27.57 -5.82
C GLU A 83 -2.04 -27.39 -4.87
N MET A 84 -0.92 -27.96 -5.24
CA MET A 84 0.33 -27.72 -4.52
C MET A 84 0.97 -26.39 -4.98
N PRO A 85 1.55 -25.61 -4.06
CA PRO A 85 2.26 -24.40 -4.45
C PRO A 85 3.46 -24.73 -5.33
N ILE A 86 3.66 -23.95 -6.40
CA ILE A 86 4.85 -24.06 -7.27
C ILE A 86 6.11 -23.51 -6.60
N TYR A 87 5.94 -22.58 -5.64
CA TYR A 87 6.99 -22.08 -4.75
C TYR A 87 6.49 -22.06 -3.32
N ASN A 88 7.36 -22.49 -2.38
CA ASN A 88 7.08 -22.45 -0.95
C ASN A 88 8.42 -22.42 -0.20
N PHE A 89 8.80 -21.26 0.30
CA PHE A 89 10.05 -21.05 1.00
C PHE A 89 9.93 -19.95 2.06
N VAL A 90 10.86 -19.91 2.99
CA VAL A 90 11.03 -18.83 3.96
C VAL A 90 12.27 -18.05 3.55
N ALA A 91 12.13 -16.73 3.38
CA ALA A 91 13.23 -15.84 3.05
C ALA A 91 14.07 -15.52 4.30
N GLU A 92 15.23 -14.87 4.10
CA GLU A 92 16.17 -14.52 5.18
C GLU A 92 15.56 -13.61 6.26
N ASP A 93 14.57 -12.82 5.90
CA ASP A 93 13.81 -11.94 6.80
C ASP A 93 12.73 -12.68 7.62
N GLY A 94 12.61 -14.01 7.47
CA GLY A 94 11.65 -14.85 8.17
C GLY A 94 10.24 -14.85 7.54
N ILE A 95 10.03 -14.14 6.43
CA ILE A 95 8.76 -14.13 5.72
C ILE A 95 8.63 -15.40 4.88
N ARG A 96 7.50 -16.09 5.01
CA ARG A 96 7.17 -17.24 4.16
C ARG A 96 6.51 -16.75 2.89
N HIS A 97 6.97 -17.26 1.75
CA HIS A 97 6.44 -16.98 0.41
C HIS A 97 5.87 -18.25 -0.19
N GLN A 98 4.63 -18.18 -0.67
CA GLN A 98 4.00 -19.28 -1.38
C GLN A 98 3.35 -18.78 -2.67
N VAL A 99 3.46 -19.56 -3.73
CA VAL A 99 2.88 -19.23 -5.04
C VAL A 99 2.16 -20.42 -5.62
N TRP A 100 0.92 -20.22 -6.07
CA TRP A 100 0.15 -21.21 -6.84
C TRP A 100 -0.15 -20.69 -8.22
N LYS A 101 -0.31 -21.57 -9.18
CA LYS A 101 -0.71 -21.23 -10.53
C LYS A 101 -2.20 -21.44 -10.71
N ILE A 102 -2.90 -20.48 -11.27
CA ILE A 102 -4.29 -20.60 -11.75
C ILE A 102 -4.23 -20.76 -13.26
N GLY A 103 -4.30 -22.00 -13.74
CA GLY A 103 -4.19 -22.34 -15.17
C GLY A 103 -5.47 -22.93 -15.76
N ASP A 104 -6.49 -23.21 -14.93
CA ASP A 104 -7.78 -23.73 -15.40
C ASP A 104 -8.57 -22.62 -16.13
N PRO A 105 -8.98 -22.84 -17.41
CA PRO A 105 -9.67 -21.80 -18.20
C PRO A 105 -11.00 -21.34 -17.57
N GLY A 106 -11.73 -22.24 -16.92
CA GLY A 106 -12.99 -21.89 -16.26
C GLY A 106 -12.78 -20.99 -15.06
N ARG A 107 -11.76 -21.29 -14.22
CA ARG A 107 -11.37 -20.43 -13.09
C ARG A 107 -10.86 -19.07 -13.55
N ILE A 108 -10.08 -19.03 -14.65
CA ILE A 108 -9.60 -17.78 -15.25
C ILE A 108 -10.77 -16.91 -15.69
N GLN A 109 -11.73 -17.48 -16.44
CA GLN A 109 -12.90 -16.75 -16.90
C GLN A 109 -13.72 -16.17 -15.73
N ILE A 110 -13.97 -16.95 -14.68
CA ILE A 110 -14.70 -16.49 -13.50
C ILE A 110 -13.96 -15.36 -12.79
N LEU A 111 -12.61 -15.43 -12.68
CA LEU A 111 -11.80 -14.36 -12.13
C LEU A 111 -11.92 -13.07 -12.94
N GLU A 112 -11.79 -13.15 -14.25
CA GLU A 112 -11.91 -12.00 -15.16
C GLU A 112 -13.29 -11.34 -15.05
N GLU A 113 -14.36 -12.16 -15.03
CA GLU A 113 -15.73 -11.69 -14.83
C GLU A 113 -15.93 -11.05 -13.44
N ALA A 114 -15.30 -11.56 -12.40
CA ALA A 114 -15.38 -11.00 -11.06
C ALA A 114 -14.63 -9.67 -10.97
N PHE A 115 -13.40 -9.59 -11.51
CA PHE A 115 -12.62 -8.34 -11.54
C PHE A 115 -13.28 -7.28 -12.42
N SER A 116 -13.93 -7.63 -13.54
CA SER A 116 -14.64 -6.67 -14.39
C SER A 116 -15.78 -5.92 -13.67
N LYS A 117 -16.28 -6.47 -12.57
CA LYS A 117 -17.33 -5.85 -11.72
C LYS A 117 -16.75 -4.96 -10.62
N ILE A 118 -15.45 -4.98 -10.41
CA ILE A 118 -14.77 -4.13 -9.43
C ILE A 118 -14.50 -2.78 -10.09
N PRO A 119 -15.13 -1.69 -9.63
CA PRO A 119 -15.09 -0.42 -10.34
C PRO A 119 -13.72 0.25 -10.27
N ASN A 120 -12.95 0.00 -9.22
CA ASN A 120 -11.64 0.62 -9.02
C ASN A 120 -10.70 -0.30 -8.25
N THR A 121 -9.43 -0.20 -8.58
CA THR A 121 -8.32 -0.67 -7.75
C THR A 121 -7.50 0.51 -7.26
N TYR A 122 -6.65 0.31 -6.26
CA TYR A 122 -5.92 1.38 -5.59
C TYR A 122 -4.45 1.00 -5.49
N ILE A 123 -3.54 1.88 -5.87
CA ILE A 123 -2.11 1.64 -5.67
C ILE A 123 -1.82 1.75 -4.18
N ALA A 124 -1.43 0.66 -3.54
CA ALA A 124 -0.98 0.64 -2.15
C ALA A 124 0.52 0.91 -2.05
N ASP A 125 1.31 0.37 -3.00
CA ASP A 125 2.76 0.65 -3.12
C ASP A 125 3.21 0.57 -4.58
N GLY A 126 4.24 1.33 -4.94
CA GLY A 126 4.87 1.30 -6.25
C GLY A 126 4.37 2.36 -7.22
N HIS A 127 3.93 3.55 -6.75
CA HIS A 127 3.49 4.66 -7.60
C HIS A 127 4.51 5.03 -8.69
N HIS A 128 5.81 5.12 -8.33
CA HIS A 128 6.88 5.40 -9.30
C HIS A 128 7.06 4.27 -10.31
N ARG A 129 6.92 3.00 -9.89
CA ARG A 129 7.00 1.84 -10.78
C ARG A 129 5.84 1.82 -11.77
N ALA A 130 4.62 2.07 -11.30
CA ALA A 130 3.43 2.16 -12.13
C ALA A 130 3.54 3.30 -13.16
N ALA A 131 3.84 4.52 -12.71
CA ALA A 131 4.01 5.68 -13.58
C ALA A 131 5.09 5.45 -14.65
N SER A 132 6.22 4.83 -14.28
CA SER A 132 7.31 4.53 -15.22
C SER A 132 6.90 3.47 -16.25
N ALA A 133 6.20 2.42 -15.84
CA ALA A 133 5.70 1.39 -16.74
C ALA A 133 4.72 1.98 -17.76
N VAL A 134 3.81 2.84 -17.31
CA VAL A 134 2.86 3.54 -18.18
C VAL A 134 3.59 4.41 -19.20
N LYS A 135 4.57 5.21 -18.78
CA LYS A 135 5.34 6.07 -19.71
C LYS A 135 6.15 5.28 -20.73
N VAL A 136 6.75 4.15 -20.32
CA VAL A 136 7.43 3.25 -21.28
C VAL A 136 6.43 2.66 -22.26
N GLY A 137 5.28 2.18 -21.80
CA GLY A 137 4.23 1.67 -22.65
C GLY A 137 3.73 2.68 -23.67
N GLN A 138 3.46 3.92 -23.24
CA GLN A 138 3.08 5.03 -24.12
C GLN A 138 4.17 5.35 -25.15
N GLY A 139 5.44 5.40 -24.73
CA GLY A 139 6.57 5.59 -25.62
C GLY A 139 6.66 4.52 -26.70
N ARG A 140 6.43 3.26 -26.35
CA ARG A 140 6.40 2.11 -27.28
C ARG A 140 5.19 2.15 -28.21
N ARG A 141 4.00 2.55 -27.73
CA ARG A 141 2.82 2.78 -28.58
C ARG A 141 3.13 3.84 -29.66
N ASN A 142 3.82 4.92 -29.30
CA ASN A 142 4.21 5.96 -30.24
C ASN A 142 5.22 5.47 -31.30
N GLN A 143 6.09 4.50 -30.94
CA GLN A 143 7.03 3.88 -31.87
C GLN A 143 6.37 2.80 -32.76
N HIS A 144 5.27 2.24 -32.31
CA HIS A 144 4.50 1.17 -32.97
C HIS A 144 3.03 1.59 -33.10
N PRO A 145 2.69 2.54 -33.98
CA PRO A 145 1.33 3.08 -34.09
C PRO A 145 0.27 2.06 -34.56
N ASP A 146 0.71 0.91 -35.04
CA ASP A 146 -0.09 -0.23 -35.45
C ASP A 146 -0.31 -1.26 -34.32
N TYR A 147 -0.01 -0.91 -33.07
CA TYR A 147 -0.23 -1.80 -31.92
C TYR A 147 -1.71 -2.23 -31.81
N THR A 148 -1.93 -3.47 -31.39
CA THR A 148 -3.26 -4.09 -31.32
C THR A 148 -3.93 -3.98 -29.96
N GLY A 149 -3.14 -3.64 -28.93
CA GLY A 149 -3.55 -3.65 -27.52
C GLY A 149 -3.14 -4.91 -26.75
N ASN A 150 -2.69 -5.96 -27.48
CA ASN A 150 -2.30 -7.22 -26.86
C ASN A 150 -0.79 -7.30 -26.52
N GLU A 151 -0.01 -6.32 -26.94
CA GLU A 151 1.43 -6.29 -26.70
C GLU A 151 1.72 -6.08 -25.21
N GLU A 152 2.77 -6.74 -24.71
CA GLU A 152 3.14 -6.73 -23.28
C GLU A 152 3.41 -5.32 -22.72
N PHE A 153 3.85 -4.37 -23.55
CA PHE A 153 4.05 -2.99 -23.12
C PHE A 153 2.77 -2.23 -22.77
N ASN A 154 1.59 -2.80 -23.10
CA ASN A 154 0.30 -2.25 -22.68
C ASN A 154 -0.09 -2.61 -21.24
N TYR A 155 0.76 -3.38 -20.56
CA TYR A 155 0.47 -3.91 -19.24
C TYR A 155 1.65 -3.74 -18.30
N PHE A 156 1.36 -3.79 -17.00
CA PHE A 156 2.37 -3.88 -15.95
C PHE A 156 2.03 -4.98 -14.95
N LEU A 157 3.09 -5.62 -14.43
CA LEU A 157 2.95 -6.68 -13.43
C LEU A 157 2.44 -6.11 -12.11
N SER A 158 1.40 -6.71 -11.56
CA SER A 158 0.81 -6.33 -10.28
C SER A 158 0.46 -7.52 -9.41
N VAL A 159 0.39 -7.29 -8.12
CA VAL A 159 -0.24 -8.17 -7.14
C VAL A 159 -1.41 -7.42 -6.53
N LEU A 160 -2.61 -7.97 -6.65
CA LEU A 160 -3.86 -7.38 -6.17
C LEU A 160 -4.28 -8.09 -4.88
N PHE A 161 -4.31 -7.35 -3.78
CA PHE A 161 -4.77 -7.85 -2.48
C PHE A 161 -6.16 -7.32 -2.15
N PRO A 162 -7.05 -8.14 -1.58
CA PRO A 162 -8.32 -7.66 -1.06
C PRO A 162 -8.10 -6.76 0.16
N ASP A 163 -8.94 -5.74 0.33
CA ASP A 163 -8.75 -4.71 1.35
C ASP A 163 -8.88 -5.23 2.80
N ASP A 164 -9.61 -6.30 3.00
CA ASP A 164 -9.78 -6.95 4.31
C ASP A 164 -8.56 -7.77 4.76
N GLU A 165 -7.64 -8.10 3.85
CA GLU A 165 -6.35 -8.73 4.18
C GLU A 165 -5.22 -7.72 4.37
N LEU A 166 -5.42 -6.44 4.09
CA LEU A 166 -4.41 -5.41 4.26
C LEU A 166 -4.11 -5.16 5.74
N TYR A 167 -2.83 -4.92 6.02
CA TYR A 167 -2.38 -4.52 7.34
C TYR A 167 -1.67 -3.18 7.26
N ILE A 168 -2.22 -2.20 7.95
CA ILE A 168 -1.62 -0.87 8.06
C ILE A 168 -0.71 -0.90 9.29
N MET A 169 0.59 -0.85 9.05
CA MET A 169 1.60 -0.79 10.11
C MET A 169 1.68 0.63 10.69
N ASP A 170 2.11 0.71 11.95
CA ASP A 170 2.38 2.00 12.59
C ASP A 170 3.44 2.78 11.79
N TYR A 171 3.10 4.01 11.43
CA TYR A 171 4.04 4.89 10.75
C TYR A 171 4.62 5.90 11.74
N ASN A 172 5.58 5.44 12.54
CA ASN A 172 6.18 6.22 13.61
C ASN A 172 6.95 7.44 13.08
N ARG A 173 6.86 8.55 13.81
CA ARG A 173 7.59 9.80 13.56
C ARG A 173 8.61 10.00 14.65
N THR A 174 9.84 10.30 14.26
CA THR A 174 10.88 10.73 15.17
C THR A 174 11.10 12.24 15.01
N VAL A 175 11.15 12.94 16.13
CA VAL A 175 11.30 14.38 16.18
C VAL A 175 12.68 14.70 16.76
N LYS A 176 13.40 15.62 16.12
CA LYS A 176 14.77 15.95 16.49
C LYS A 176 14.84 16.68 17.83
N ASP A 177 13.96 17.64 18.02
CA ASP A 177 13.90 18.50 19.22
C ASP A 177 12.48 19.07 19.41
N LEU A 178 12.27 19.82 20.48
CA LEU A 178 10.97 20.43 20.80
C LEU A 178 10.85 21.87 20.29
N ASN A 179 11.63 22.27 19.28
CA ASN A 179 11.61 23.62 18.70
C ASN A 179 11.76 24.74 19.74
N GLY A 180 12.70 24.58 20.66
CA GLY A 180 13.00 25.54 21.71
C GLY A 180 12.06 25.52 22.92
N HIS A 181 11.01 24.70 22.91
CA HIS A 181 10.15 24.53 24.08
C HIS A 181 10.80 23.63 25.12
N THR A 182 10.62 23.96 26.38
CA THR A 182 10.85 23.01 27.46
C THR A 182 9.84 21.89 27.41
N LYS A 183 10.14 20.74 28.01
CA LYS A 183 9.18 19.62 28.10
C LYS A 183 7.84 20.07 28.70
N LYS A 184 7.86 20.91 29.74
CA LYS A 184 6.65 21.40 30.38
C LYS A 184 5.79 22.23 29.43
N GLU A 185 6.37 23.20 28.75
CA GLU A 185 5.66 24.04 27.78
C GLU A 185 5.12 23.20 26.61
N PHE A 186 5.87 22.21 26.15
CA PHE A 186 5.39 21.30 25.12
C PHE A 186 4.20 20.47 25.59
N MET A 187 4.26 19.90 26.80
CA MET A 187 3.15 19.10 27.35
C MET A 187 1.90 19.95 27.54
N GLU A 188 2.02 21.18 28.03
CA GLU A 188 0.90 22.12 28.17
C GLU A 188 0.21 22.37 26.82
N LYS A 189 0.98 22.54 25.73
CA LYS A 189 0.45 22.67 24.36
C LYS A 189 -0.22 21.39 23.85
N VAL A 190 0.36 20.24 24.15
CA VAL A 190 -0.25 18.94 23.78
C VAL A 190 -1.60 18.79 24.49
N GLU A 191 -1.69 19.17 25.77
CA GLU A 191 -2.92 19.10 26.57
C GLU A 191 -4.03 20.05 26.08
N GLU A 192 -3.73 21.06 25.26
CA GLU A 192 -4.76 21.88 24.62
C GLU A 192 -5.65 21.02 23.69
N ASN A 193 -5.06 20.11 22.94
CA ASN A 193 -5.71 19.32 21.88
C ASN A 193 -5.96 17.86 22.27
N PHE A 194 -5.20 17.31 23.20
CA PHE A 194 -5.24 15.90 23.58
C PHE A 194 -5.48 15.73 25.09
N GLN A 195 -6.17 14.66 25.44
CA GLN A 195 -6.08 14.10 26.78
C GLN A 195 -4.77 13.30 26.85
N VAL A 196 -3.99 13.50 27.91
CA VAL A 196 -2.67 12.88 28.07
C VAL A 196 -2.69 11.96 29.27
N ASP A 197 -2.52 10.67 29.03
CA ASP A 197 -2.46 9.64 30.06
C ASP A 197 -1.03 9.07 30.16
N PHE A 198 -0.46 9.08 31.36
CA PHE A 198 0.86 8.51 31.61
C PHE A 198 0.80 6.99 31.58
N VAL A 199 1.62 6.35 30.73
CA VAL A 199 1.70 4.90 30.61
C VAL A 199 2.87 4.30 31.37
N GLY A 200 4.02 4.98 31.38
CA GLY A 200 5.23 4.51 32.04
C GLY A 200 6.35 4.14 31.05
N LYS A 201 7.19 3.17 31.43
CA LYS A 201 8.37 2.79 30.64
C LYS A 201 8.12 1.70 29.60
N THR A 202 7.01 0.97 29.70
CA THR A 202 6.65 -0.07 28.75
C THR A 202 6.17 0.55 27.45
N PRO A 203 6.67 0.09 26.27
CA PRO A 203 6.19 0.57 24.98
C PRO A 203 4.67 0.49 24.85
N PHE A 204 4.09 1.54 24.30
CA PHE A 204 2.65 1.67 24.10
C PHE A 204 2.32 1.81 22.61
N ALA A 205 1.48 0.92 22.11
CA ALA A 205 0.90 1.00 20.75
C ALA A 205 -0.60 1.31 20.86
N PRO A 206 -1.10 2.37 20.20
CA PRO A 206 -2.52 2.70 20.25
C PRO A 206 -3.34 1.67 19.47
N MET A 207 -4.51 1.27 20.04
CA MET A 207 -5.40 0.27 19.44
C MET A 207 -6.72 0.88 18.95
N LYS A 208 -6.93 2.19 19.13
CA LYS A 208 -8.18 2.87 18.81
C LYS A 208 -7.92 4.07 17.92
N LYS A 209 -8.87 4.38 17.03
CA LYS A 209 -8.86 5.62 16.26
C LYS A 209 -8.80 6.83 17.19
N ASN A 210 -8.13 7.88 16.74
CA ASN A 210 -7.88 9.13 17.47
C ASN A 210 -7.02 8.96 18.74
N THR A 211 -6.21 7.90 18.80
CA THR A 211 -5.24 7.69 19.89
C THR A 211 -3.82 7.57 19.32
N PHE A 212 -2.84 8.07 20.08
CA PHE A 212 -1.44 8.11 19.67
C PHE A 212 -0.53 7.71 20.83
N GLY A 213 0.54 7.00 20.54
CA GLY A 213 1.61 6.75 21.47
C GLY A 213 2.67 7.84 21.35
N MET A 214 3.01 8.50 22.45
CA MET A 214 4.10 9.47 22.51
C MET A 214 5.18 9.00 23.47
N TYR A 215 6.42 8.96 22.97
CA TYR A 215 7.58 8.67 23.79
C TYR A 215 8.44 9.92 23.98
N ILE A 216 8.59 10.36 25.20
CA ILE A 216 9.41 11.53 25.56
C ILE A 216 10.04 11.31 26.93
N ASP A 217 11.33 11.64 27.06
CA ASP A 217 12.06 11.60 28.33
C ASP A 217 11.93 10.24 29.06
N ASN A 218 12.21 9.16 28.29
CA ASN A 218 12.17 7.76 28.75
C ASN A 218 10.80 7.28 29.28
N ASN A 219 9.71 7.93 28.89
CA ASN A 219 8.36 7.54 29.30
C ASN A 219 7.40 7.56 28.11
N TRP A 220 6.44 6.66 28.15
CA TRP A 220 5.34 6.58 27.21
C TRP A 220 4.09 7.28 27.75
N TYR A 221 3.38 7.92 26.87
CA TYR A 221 2.10 8.57 27.10
C TYR A 221 1.11 8.12 26.05
N CYS A 222 -0.14 7.91 26.44
CA CYS A 222 -1.27 7.75 25.53
C CYS A 222 -1.91 9.14 25.33
N LEU A 223 -1.97 9.57 24.09
CA LEU A 223 -2.68 10.80 23.71
C LEU A 223 -4.01 10.41 23.10
N THR A 224 -5.09 10.98 23.59
CA THR A 224 -6.43 10.82 22.99
C THR A 224 -6.90 12.17 22.48
N ALA A 225 -7.21 12.26 21.18
CA ALA A 225 -7.70 13.50 20.59
C ALA A 225 -9.01 13.97 21.24
N LYS A 226 -9.08 15.24 21.62
CA LYS A 226 -10.32 15.85 22.13
C LYS A 226 -11.34 15.99 21.01
N ASP A 227 -12.61 16.04 21.35
CA ASP A 227 -13.69 16.14 20.35
C ASP A 227 -13.58 17.39 19.47
N SER A 228 -12.98 18.47 19.98
CA SER A 228 -12.74 19.73 19.26
C SER A 228 -11.86 19.60 18.02
N ILE A 229 -11.01 18.57 17.96
CA ILE A 229 -10.07 18.35 16.84
C ILE A 229 -10.42 17.10 16.00
N LYS A 230 -11.43 16.33 16.40
CA LYS A 230 -11.94 15.22 15.60
C LYS A 230 -12.66 15.76 14.36
N ASN A 231 -12.52 15.08 13.24
CA ASN A 231 -13.11 15.52 11.99
C ASN A 231 -13.71 14.32 11.23
N GLU A 232 -14.89 14.54 10.63
CA GLU A 232 -15.58 13.53 9.82
C GLU A 232 -15.11 13.52 8.35
N ASP A 233 -14.35 14.52 7.93
CA ASP A 233 -13.75 14.56 6.60
C ASP A 233 -12.82 13.34 6.43
N PRO A 234 -12.93 12.61 5.31
CA PRO A 234 -12.16 11.38 5.09
C PRO A 234 -10.64 11.56 5.09
N VAL A 235 -10.13 12.77 4.87
CA VAL A 235 -8.70 13.08 4.90
C VAL A 235 -8.30 13.73 6.23
N LYS A 236 -8.99 14.80 6.64
CA LYS A 236 -8.69 15.53 7.88
C LYS A 236 -8.98 14.70 9.13
N GLY A 237 -9.91 13.74 9.05
CA GLY A 237 -10.23 12.81 10.13
C GLY A 237 -9.30 11.60 10.24
N LEU A 238 -8.26 11.50 9.41
CA LEU A 238 -7.23 10.47 9.56
C LEU A 238 -6.34 10.79 10.77
N ASP A 239 -5.93 9.76 11.50
CA ASP A 239 -5.03 9.91 12.64
C ASP A 239 -3.72 10.60 12.26
N VAL A 240 -3.17 10.32 11.08
CA VAL A 240 -1.98 10.98 10.57
C VAL A 240 -2.18 12.49 10.36
N SER A 241 -3.36 12.91 9.89
CA SER A 241 -3.68 14.33 9.70
C SER A 241 -3.86 15.04 11.04
N ILE A 242 -4.58 14.42 11.97
CA ILE A 242 -4.74 14.94 13.34
C ILE A 242 -3.39 15.08 14.03
N LEU A 243 -2.53 14.05 13.94
CA LEU A 243 -1.18 14.09 14.50
C LEU A 243 -0.34 15.23 13.91
N GLN A 244 -0.37 15.38 12.58
CA GLN A 244 0.38 16.43 11.89
C GLN A 244 -0.10 17.83 12.30
N ASP A 245 -1.40 18.07 12.20
CA ASP A 245 -1.98 19.40 12.33
C ASP A 245 -1.96 19.91 13.79
N TYR A 246 -2.20 19.04 14.76
CA TYR A 246 -2.42 19.42 16.14
C TYR A 246 -1.29 19.04 17.10
N LEU A 247 -0.28 18.28 16.63
CA LEU A 247 0.89 17.96 17.46
C LEU A 247 2.21 18.29 16.76
N LEU A 248 2.47 17.73 15.58
CA LEU A 248 3.78 17.87 14.94
C LEU A 248 4.04 19.32 14.47
N ASN A 249 3.00 20.03 14.04
CA ASN A 249 3.13 21.45 13.68
C ASN A 249 3.50 22.36 14.87
N LEU A 250 3.21 21.94 16.14
CA LEU A 250 3.64 22.68 17.33
C LEU A 250 5.18 22.80 17.44
N ILE A 251 5.88 21.83 16.89
CA ILE A 251 7.34 21.73 16.93
C ILE A 251 7.97 21.96 15.54
N ASN A 252 7.22 22.57 14.61
CA ASN A 252 7.65 22.84 13.23
C ASN A 252 8.21 21.58 12.52
N TYR A 253 7.65 20.41 12.83
CA TYR A 253 8.03 19.20 12.14
C TYR A 253 7.52 19.23 10.70
N SER A 254 8.44 19.44 9.75
CA SER A 254 8.14 19.24 8.33
C SER A 254 8.54 17.82 7.94
N LEU A 255 7.65 17.11 7.27
CA LEU A 255 7.99 15.84 6.61
C LEU A 255 9.05 16.13 5.54
N THR A 256 10.31 15.83 5.83
CA THR A 256 11.35 15.70 4.81
C THR A 256 11.25 14.29 4.25
N TYR A 257 10.65 14.17 3.06
CA TYR A 257 10.62 12.95 2.25
C TYR A 257 11.97 12.66 1.60
#